data_d0553be21ffb9e31b6e5fb8f58dd0ace
#
_entry.id   d0553be21ffb9e31b6e5fb8f58dd0ace
#
_cell.length_a   1.000
_cell.length_b   1.000
_cell.length_c   1.000
_cell.angle_alpha   90.00
_cell.angle_beta   90.00
_cell.angle_gamma   90.00
#
_symmetry.space_group_name_H-M   'P 1'
#
loop_
_entity.id
_entity.type
_entity.pdbx_description
1 polymer ?
#
loop_
_entity_poly.entity_id
_entity_poly.type
_entity_poly.pdbx_seq_one_letter_code
_entity_poly.pdbx_strand_id
1 'polypeptide(L)'
;MSTTKGTSPNVTSNYTTCKLWQIICYSMVPAVGNFFMIVFTMNAYIAKGGYGLATALAASIASSGKLFDAVTDPLCAVLVPKMRSKRFGAARPILAIGYLMMAASVLGIMFVFPGMGIVPYAICYMLYILGRTIHNQGKNIASNLITNDPKQRPLIGRCSQIYTMVLAMLLSLYRGKILFPIFGGLTFELLQVIGVTCVVACLIMDLLAMFALKDCDTYESVMAHYRPGVKVKLSDMIGMLRHNSAFVTGVISDASDKLANEVASAAVVSTLVFGVLIGNYGFSGNISIYTTITSVVLIFFITGVAKKIGAGKAYLRYTWLATGVAVAMFLFFLFGDYTQISVKPLPTAIFVILYSLLTASKSTTNAAVVTMYHDIADYEFYLTGKYEPGLVVATITMLGKIVSAAGGMITAALLATIGYVDNVPQPGDPATQKVFWITMLMWLGMMIMGWVCSIIAMHWYPLTAEKMVEVQAANKIRKQENLAAQKAAEAAAAAK
;
A
#
# COMPACT_ATOMS: atom_id res chain seq x y z
N MET A 1 -31.63 52.03 6.63
CA MET A 1 -30.33 51.36 6.68
C MET A 1 -30.44 50.01 6.01
N SER A 2 -30.08 49.95 4.74
CA SER A 2 -30.15 48.77 3.88
C SER A 2 -28.83 48.07 3.94
N THR A 3 -28.77 46.86 4.49
CA THR A 3 -27.61 45.97 4.50
C THR A 3 -27.51 45.22 3.16
N THR A 4 -26.66 45.70 2.28
CA THR A 4 -26.25 45.01 1.06
C THR A 4 -25.50 43.75 1.40
N LYS A 5 -26.13 42.59 1.20
CA LYS A 5 -25.46 41.29 1.13
C LYS A 5 -24.54 41.31 -0.07
N GLY A 6 -23.21 41.25 0.21
CA GLY A 6 -22.19 41.07 -0.82
C GLY A 6 -22.38 39.70 -1.48
N THR A 7 -22.81 39.71 -2.71
CA THR A 7 -22.79 38.55 -3.62
C THR A 7 -21.34 38.28 -3.97
N SER A 8 -20.80 37.16 -3.45
CA SER A 8 -19.55 36.58 -3.93
C SER A 8 -19.65 36.38 -5.46
N PRO A 9 -18.63 36.72 -6.25
CA PRO A 9 -18.68 36.47 -7.67
C PRO A 9 -18.81 34.94 -7.90
N ASN A 10 -19.81 34.56 -8.67
CA ASN A 10 -19.96 33.19 -9.19
C ASN A 10 -18.72 32.88 -10.05
N VAL A 11 -17.68 32.35 -9.43
CA VAL A 11 -16.64 31.63 -10.15
C VAL A 11 -17.29 30.34 -10.62
N THR A 12 -17.78 30.33 -11.86
CA THR A 12 -18.10 29.13 -12.59
C THR A 12 -16.84 28.27 -12.58
N SER A 13 -16.79 27.29 -11.72
CA SER A 13 -15.63 26.43 -11.52
C SER A 13 -15.41 25.61 -12.80
N ASN A 14 -14.35 25.87 -13.54
CA ASN A 14 -13.89 25.05 -14.68
C ASN A 14 -13.36 23.68 -14.21
N TYR A 15 -14.06 23.04 -13.27
CA TYR A 15 -13.70 21.70 -12.82
C TYR A 15 -14.34 20.64 -13.70
N THR A 16 -13.53 19.68 -14.15
CA THR A 16 -14.02 18.46 -14.77
C THR A 16 -14.65 17.60 -13.67
N THR A 17 -15.96 17.42 -13.72
CA THR A 17 -16.72 16.57 -12.79
C THR A 17 -17.18 15.32 -13.48
N CYS A 18 -17.26 14.20 -12.76
CA CYS A 18 -17.82 12.95 -13.24
C CYS A 18 -19.04 12.52 -12.43
N LYS A 19 -19.82 11.59 -12.99
CA LYS A 19 -21.00 11.04 -12.32
C LYS A 19 -20.58 10.14 -11.16
N LEU A 20 -21.41 10.06 -10.13
CA LEU A 20 -21.11 9.28 -8.93
C LEU A 20 -20.80 7.80 -9.24
N TRP A 21 -21.56 7.17 -10.16
CA TRP A 21 -21.29 5.79 -10.55
C TRP A 21 -19.91 5.60 -11.19
N GLN A 22 -19.41 6.59 -11.94
CA GLN A 22 -18.05 6.55 -12.53
C GLN A 22 -16.99 6.58 -11.44
N ILE A 23 -17.19 7.40 -10.38
CA ILE A 23 -16.30 7.41 -9.21
C ILE A 23 -16.31 6.06 -8.53
N ILE A 24 -17.50 5.47 -8.29
CA ILE A 24 -17.66 4.18 -7.63
C ILE A 24 -16.94 3.08 -8.41
N CYS A 25 -17.16 2.96 -9.72
CA CYS A 25 -16.53 1.95 -10.56
C CYS A 25 -15.01 2.15 -10.67
N TYR A 26 -14.55 3.40 -10.89
CA TYR A 26 -13.11 3.67 -10.98
C TYR A 26 -12.38 3.39 -9.66
N SER A 27 -13.03 3.65 -8.53
CA SER A 27 -12.45 3.41 -7.20
C SER A 27 -12.12 1.93 -6.92
N MET A 28 -12.53 1.00 -7.77
CA MET A 28 -12.17 -0.43 -7.69
C MET A 28 -10.72 -0.69 -8.19
N VAL A 29 -10.17 0.15 -9.08
CA VAL A 29 -8.83 -0.06 -9.68
C VAL A 29 -7.71 -0.25 -8.65
N PRO A 30 -7.57 0.60 -7.61
CA PRO A 30 -6.55 0.37 -6.58
C PRO A 30 -6.73 -0.96 -5.82
N ALA A 31 -7.97 -1.44 -5.69
CA ALA A 31 -8.25 -2.71 -5.03
C ALA A 31 -7.79 -3.92 -5.86
N VAL A 32 -7.81 -3.84 -7.20
CA VAL A 32 -7.30 -4.89 -8.10
C VAL A 32 -5.84 -5.23 -7.80
N GLY A 33 -4.96 -4.24 -7.79
CA GLY A 33 -3.54 -4.45 -7.49
C GLY A 33 -3.30 -5.03 -6.11
N ASN A 34 -4.10 -4.61 -5.11
CA ASN A 34 -4.02 -5.13 -3.75
C ASN A 34 -4.54 -6.56 -3.65
N PHE A 35 -5.55 -6.93 -4.42
CA PHE A 35 -6.11 -8.28 -4.42
C PHE A 35 -5.12 -9.30 -4.98
N PHE A 36 -4.46 -9.00 -6.09
CA PHE A 36 -3.34 -9.79 -6.60
C PHE A 36 -2.19 -9.87 -5.58
N MET A 37 -1.87 -8.77 -4.90
CA MET A 37 -0.83 -8.76 -3.87
C MET A 37 -1.15 -9.73 -2.73
N ILE A 38 -2.43 -9.86 -2.30
CA ILE A 38 -2.82 -10.81 -1.25
C ILE A 38 -2.54 -12.26 -1.67
N VAL A 39 -2.75 -12.62 -2.94
CA VAL A 39 -2.38 -13.97 -3.44
C VAL A 39 -0.88 -14.19 -3.28
N PHE A 40 -0.07 -13.22 -3.65
CA PHE A 40 1.39 -13.32 -3.56
C PHE A 40 1.97 -13.15 -2.15
N THR A 41 1.17 -12.73 -1.14
CA THR A 41 1.59 -12.88 0.27
C THR A 41 1.74 -14.34 0.68
N MET A 42 1.07 -15.26 -0.05
CA MET A 42 1.17 -16.71 0.15
C MET A 42 2.30 -17.36 -0.67
N ASN A 43 3.24 -16.56 -1.15
CA ASN A 43 4.38 -16.97 -1.98
C ASN A 43 5.10 -18.23 -1.47
N ALA A 44 5.37 -18.34 -0.15
CA ALA A 44 6.04 -19.50 0.43
C ALA A 44 5.22 -20.80 0.25
N TYR A 45 3.91 -20.74 0.39
CA TYR A 45 3.02 -21.89 0.19
C TYR A 45 2.88 -22.27 -1.28
N ILE A 46 2.82 -21.27 -2.18
CA ILE A 46 2.77 -21.49 -3.63
C ILE A 46 4.08 -22.15 -4.10
N ALA A 47 5.22 -21.62 -3.68
CA ALA A 47 6.53 -22.12 -4.05
C ALA A 47 6.78 -23.54 -3.54
N LYS A 48 6.38 -23.83 -2.29
CA LYS A 48 6.51 -25.16 -1.71
C LYS A 48 5.54 -26.16 -2.36
N GLY A 49 4.24 -25.82 -2.40
CA GLY A 49 3.19 -26.73 -2.87
C GLY A 49 3.26 -27.02 -4.37
N GLY A 50 3.49 -25.99 -5.19
CA GLY A 50 3.50 -26.14 -6.64
C GLY A 50 4.86 -26.50 -7.25
N TYR A 51 5.97 -26.16 -6.57
CA TYR A 51 7.32 -26.27 -7.16
C TYR A 51 8.32 -27.03 -6.27
N GLY A 52 7.94 -27.44 -5.06
CA GLY A 52 8.85 -28.10 -4.13
C GLY A 52 10.01 -27.21 -3.64
N LEU A 53 9.93 -25.89 -3.82
CA LEU A 53 11.00 -24.98 -3.47
C LEU A 53 11.07 -24.77 -1.95
N ALA A 54 12.29 -24.68 -1.41
CA ALA A 54 12.52 -24.33 -0.02
C ALA A 54 12.01 -22.91 0.30
N THR A 55 11.55 -22.69 1.53
CA THR A 55 11.02 -21.40 2.01
C THR A 55 12.02 -20.25 1.80
N ALA A 56 13.31 -20.50 2.01
CA ALA A 56 14.37 -19.52 1.79
C ALA A 56 14.48 -19.07 0.31
N LEU A 57 14.32 -20.00 -0.64
CA LEU A 57 14.34 -19.65 -2.09
C LEU A 57 13.11 -18.82 -2.46
N ALA A 58 11.93 -19.20 -1.96
CA ALA A 58 10.72 -18.41 -2.18
C ALA A 58 10.86 -16.97 -1.63
N ALA A 59 11.44 -16.83 -0.44
CA ALA A 59 11.72 -15.53 0.16
C ALA A 59 12.74 -14.72 -0.64
N SER A 60 13.78 -15.37 -1.16
CA SER A 60 14.80 -14.71 -2.00
C SER A 60 14.21 -14.19 -3.30
N ILE A 61 13.31 -14.95 -3.95
CA ILE A 61 12.60 -14.50 -5.16
C ILE A 61 11.69 -13.31 -4.84
N ALA A 62 10.96 -13.35 -3.72
CA ALA A 62 10.12 -12.24 -3.30
C ALA A 62 10.92 -10.97 -3.00
N SER A 63 12.07 -11.10 -2.33
CA SER A 63 13.00 -10.00 -2.05
C SER A 63 13.62 -9.42 -3.33
N SER A 64 14.09 -10.29 -4.23
CA SER A 64 14.60 -9.87 -5.55
C SER A 64 13.53 -9.15 -6.37
N GLY A 65 12.27 -9.62 -6.26
CA GLY A 65 11.13 -8.97 -6.91
C GLY A 65 10.89 -7.55 -6.42
N LYS A 66 11.08 -7.25 -5.13
CA LYS A 66 10.98 -5.88 -4.61
C LYS A 66 12.10 -4.98 -5.09
N LEU A 67 13.33 -5.51 -5.20
CA LEU A 67 14.43 -4.76 -5.80
C LEU A 67 14.17 -4.49 -7.27
N PHE A 68 13.62 -5.47 -8.00
CA PHE A 68 13.18 -5.29 -9.38
C PHE A 68 12.09 -4.22 -9.50
N ASP A 69 11.09 -4.22 -8.61
CA ASP A 69 10.01 -3.21 -8.53
C ASP A 69 10.59 -1.79 -8.27
N ALA A 70 11.58 -1.67 -7.37
CA ALA A 70 12.24 -0.40 -7.09
C ALA A 70 12.95 0.21 -8.31
N VAL A 71 13.45 -0.62 -9.22
CA VAL A 71 14.08 -0.18 -10.48
C VAL A 71 13.04 0.05 -11.58
N THR A 72 12.06 -0.81 -11.70
CA THR A 72 11.05 -0.75 -12.77
C THR A 72 10.03 0.37 -12.57
N ASP A 73 9.72 0.77 -11.33
CA ASP A 73 8.79 1.85 -11.04
C ASP A 73 9.18 3.18 -11.72
N PRO A 74 10.41 3.72 -11.54
CA PRO A 74 10.83 4.93 -12.23
C PRO A 74 10.86 4.79 -13.75
N LEU A 75 11.29 3.63 -14.26
CA LEU A 75 11.32 3.37 -15.70
C LEU A 75 9.91 3.35 -16.30
N CYS A 76 8.97 2.65 -15.66
CA CYS A 76 7.58 2.61 -16.09
C CYS A 76 6.90 3.98 -15.97
N ALA A 77 7.21 4.77 -14.94
CA ALA A 77 6.68 6.12 -14.80
C ALA A 77 7.05 7.05 -15.96
N VAL A 78 8.22 6.83 -16.61
CA VAL A 78 8.66 7.60 -17.78
C VAL A 78 8.15 7.01 -19.09
N LEU A 79 8.12 5.69 -19.22
CA LEU A 79 7.82 5.01 -20.48
C LEU A 79 6.31 4.84 -20.72
N VAL A 80 5.58 4.41 -19.69
CA VAL A 80 4.16 4.04 -19.81
C VAL A 80 3.26 5.23 -20.22
N PRO A 81 3.42 6.46 -19.74
CA PRO A 81 2.61 7.60 -20.19
C PRO A 81 2.80 7.97 -21.67
N LYS A 82 3.83 7.44 -22.32
CA LYS A 82 4.04 7.59 -23.78
C LYS A 82 3.18 6.65 -24.61
N MET A 83 2.68 5.57 -23.99
CA MET A 83 1.80 4.59 -24.63
C MET A 83 0.38 5.15 -24.72
N ARG A 84 -0.02 5.60 -25.90
CA ARG A 84 -1.32 6.25 -26.16
C ARG A 84 -1.99 5.64 -27.37
N SER A 85 -3.28 5.42 -27.26
CA SER A 85 -4.12 4.96 -28.38
C SER A 85 -5.05 6.09 -28.81
N LYS A 86 -5.11 6.36 -30.13
CA LYS A 86 -6.10 7.31 -30.70
C LYS A 86 -7.54 6.88 -30.42
N ARG A 87 -7.80 5.57 -30.28
CA ARG A 87 -9.14 4.99 -30.09
C ARG A 87 -9.53 4.81 -28.62
N PHE A 88 -8.56 4.44 -27.77
CA PHE A 88 -8.84 4.01 -26.40
C PHE A 88 -8.23 4.93 -25.31
N GLY A 89 -7.63 6.06 -25.69
CA GLY A 89 -6.94 6.93 -24.73
C GLY A 89 -5.62 6.35 -24.26
N ALA A 90 -5.26 6.59 -23.01
CA ALA A 90 -4.03 6.07 -22.41
C ALA A 90 -4.27 5.17 -21.20
N ALA A 91 -5.17 5.54 -20.29
CA ALA A 91 -5.37 4.81 -19.05
C ALA A 91 -5.93 3.41 -19.27
N ARG A 92 -6.98 3.27 -20.10
CA ARG A 92 -7.64 1.99 -20.34
C ARG A 92 -6.74 0.92 -20.95
N PRO A 93 -5.96 1.15 -22.03
CA PRO A 93 -5.06 0.13 -22.57
C PRO A 93 -3.94 -0.23 -21.59
N ILE A 94 -3.44 0.71 -20.80
CA ILE A 94 -2.40 0.46 -19.80
C ILE A 94 -2.94 -0.39 -18.64
N LEU A 95 -4.16 -0.12 -18.15
CA LEU A 95 -4.83 -0.96 -17.14
C LEU A 95 -5.03 -2.38 -17.68
N ALA A 96 -5.52 -2.52 -18.93
CA ALA A 96 -5.73 -3.83 -19.55
C ALA A 96 -4.42 -4.63 -19.68
N ILE A 97 -3.33 -4.00 -20.14
CA ILE A 97 -2.02 -4.66 -20.27
C ILE A 97 -1.52 -5.09 -18.88
N GLY A 98 -1.56 -4.20 -17.89
CA GLY A 98 -1.14 -4.52 -16.53
C GLY A 98 -1.95 -5.67 -15.93
N TYR A 99 -3.27 -5.65 -16.09
CA TYR A 99 -4.15 -6.74 -15.66
C TYR A 99 -3.80 -8.07 -16.35
N LEU A 100 -3.67 -8.08 -17.68
CA LEU A 100 -3.35 -9.29 -18.44
C LEU A 100 -2.02 -9.90 -18.01
N MET A 101 -1.01 -9.09 -17.75
CA MET A 101 0.28 -9.56 -17.23
C MET A 101 0.15 -10.18 -15.83
N MET A 102 -0.60 -9.56 -14.92
CA MET A 102 -0.86 -10.11 -13.60
C MET A 102 -1.66 -11.41 -13.67
N ALA A 103 -2.70 -11.46 -14.47
CA ALA A 103 -3.53 -12.65 -14.68
C ALA A 103 -2.74 -13.80 -15.29
N ALA A 104 -1.96 -13.53 -16.36
CA ALA A 104 -1.09 -14.52 -17.00
C ALA A 104 -0.06 -15.07 -16.02
N SER A 105 0.50 -14.22 -15.16
CA SER A 105 1.42 -14.66 -14.11
C SER A 105 0.76 -15.61 -13.12
N VAL A 106 -0.43 -15.27 -12.58
CA VAL A 106 -1.15 -16.12 -11.62
C VAL A 106 -1.53 -17.44 -12.26
N LEU A 107 -2.13 -17.41 -13.47
CA LEU A 107 -2.51 -18.63 -14.17
C LEU A 107 -1.28 -19.48 -14.54
N GLY A 108 -0.19 -18.85 -14.97
CA GLY A 108 1.09 -19.52 -15.24
C GLY A 108 1.64 -20.26 -14.02
N ILE A 109 1.74 -19.55 -12.88
CA ILE A 109 2.25 -20.12 -11.63
C ILE A 109 1.34 -21.25 -11.11
N MET A 110 0.03 -21.10 -11.22
CA MET A 110 -0.91 -22.03 -10.61
C MET A 110 -1.24 -23.26 -11.48
N PHE A 111 -1.19 -23.14 -12.80
CA PHE A 111 -1.73 -24.19 -13.70
C PHE A 111 -0.76 -24.63 -14.79
N VAL A 112 0.07 -23.73 -15.33
CA VAL A 112 0.91 -24.05 -16.49
C VAL A 112 2.27 -24.62 -16.11
N PHE A 113 2.92 -24.04 -15.10
CA PHE A 113 4.32 -24.33 -14.76
C PHE A 113 4.56 -25.08 -13.45
N PRO A 114 3.55 -25.58 -12.68
CA PRO A 114 3.83 -26.38 -11.49
C PRO A 114 4.77 -27.55 -11.80
N GLY A 115 5.73 -27.78 -10.90
CA GLY A 115 6.73 -28.85 -11.06
C GLY A 115 7.89 -28.54 -11.99
N MET A 116 7.89 -27.43 -12.74
CA MET A 116 8.95 -27.07 -13.69
C MET A 116 10.15 -26.34 -13.05
N GLY A 117 10.22 -26.29 -11.71
CA GLY A 117 11.36 -25.75 -10.97
C GLY A 117 11.33 -24.22 -10.82
N ILE A 118 12.48 -23.67 -10.39
CA ILE A 118 12.61 -22.28 -9.93
C ILE A 118 12.48 -21.24 -11.06
N VAL A 119 12.96 -21.55 -12.26
CA VAL A 119 13.09 -20.55 -13.34
C VAL A 119 11.73 -20.05 -13.85
N PRO A 120 10.78 -20.92 -14.23
CA PRO A 120 9.44 -20.46 -14.63
C PRO A 120 8.71 -19.75 -13.50
N TYR A 121 8.88 -20.21 -12.26
CA TYR A 121 8.31 -19.56 -11.07
C TYR A 121 8.82 -18.12 -10.94
N ALA A 122 10.14 -17.91 -11.01
CA ALA A 122 10.76 -16.59 -10.88
C ALA A 122 10.33 -15.65 -12.03
N ILE A 123 10.29 -16.15 -13.27
CA ILE A 123 9.86 -15.37 -14.44
C ILE A 123 8.41 -14.90 -14.26
N CYS A 124 7.50 -15.79 -13.88
CA CYS A 124 6.12 -15.42 -13.64
C CYS A 124 5.98 -14.45 -12.47
N TYR A 125 6.76 -14.62 -11.40
CA TYR A 125 6.77 -13.69 -10.27
C TYR A 125 7.20 -12.28 -10.70
N MET A 126 8.26 -12.16 -11.51
CA MET A 126 8.71 -10.87 -12.08
C MET A 126 7.68 -10.28 -13.05
N LEU A 127 7.02 -11.13 -13.85
CA LEU A 127 5.92 -10.71 -14.73
C LEU A 127 4.75 -10.11 -13.93
N TYR A 128 4.39 -10.71 -12.79
CA TYR A 128 3.39 -10.16 -11.88
C TYR A 128 3.79 -8.76 -11.38
N ILE A 129 5.04 -8.60 -10.94
CA ILE A 129 5.51 -7.31 -10.42
C ILE A 129 5.46 -6.24 -11.51
N LEU A 130 5.98 -6.54 -12.69
CA LEU A 130 5.94 -5.61 -13.83
C LEU A 130 4.51 -5.27 -14.24
N GLY A 131 3.62 -6.26 -14.29
CA GLY A 131 2.19 -6.05 -14.57
C GLY A 131 1.55 -5.12 -13.54
N ARG A 132 1.84 -5.31 -12.25
CA ARG A 132 1.36 -4.46 -11.16
C ARG A 132 1.87 -3.02 -11.28
N THR A 133 3.15 -2.84 -11.62
CA THR A 133 3.74 -1.51 -11.84
C THR A 133 3.07 -0.79 -13.00
N ILE A 134 2.87 -1.47 -14.14
CA ILE A 134 2.17 -0.92 -15.30
C ILE A 134 0.72 -0.56 -14.94
N HIS A 135 0.00 -1.46 -14.27
CA HIS A 135 -1.37 -1.21 -13.81
C HIS A 135 -1.46 0.01 -12.87
N ASN A 136 -0.50 0.17 -11.95
CA ASN A 136 -0.41 1.35 -11.09
C ASN A 136 -0.18 2.66 -11.87
N GLN A 137 0.59 2.63 -12.97
CA GLN A 137 0.73 3.80 -13.85
C GLN A 137 -0.60 4.12 -14.55
N GLY A 138 -1.31 3.11 -15.05
CA GLY A 138 -2.66 3.25 -15.61
C GLY A 138 -3.63 3.90 -14.61
N LYS A 139 -3.64 3.43 -13.36
CA LYS A 139 -4.39 4.01 -12.25
C LYS A 139 -4.05 5.49 -12.03
N ASN A 140 -2.77 5.86 -12.00
CA ASN A 140 -2.34 7.23 -11.78
C ASN A 140 -2.75 8.16 -12.93
N ILE A 141 -2.65 7.71 -14.17
CA ILE A 141 -3.14 8.44 -15.35
C ILE A 141 -4.66 8.64 -15.25
N ALA A 142 -5.41 7.57 -14.99
CA ALA A 142 -6.87 7.62 -14.87
C ALA A 142 -7.33 8.56 -13.74
N SER A 143 -6.63 8.57 -12.59
CA SER A 143 -6.92 9.47 -11.46
C SER A 143 -6.88 10.95 -11.85
N ASN A 144 -6.00 11.33 -12.77
CA ASN A 144 -5.88 12.70 -13.24
C ASN A 144 -6.92 13.05 -14.31
N LEU A 145 -7.40 12.05 -15.06
CA LEU A 145 -8.36 12.25 -16.16
C LEU A 145 -9.81 12.28 -15.68
N ILE A 146 -10.15 11.52 -14.63
CA ILE A 146 -11.53 11.32 -14.22
C ILE A 146 -12.15 12.56 -13.58
N THR A 147 -11.41 13.27 -12.73
CA THR A 147 -11.86 14.54 -12.11
C THR A 147 -10.71 15.36 -11.55
N ASN A 148 -10.83 16.69 -11.66
CA ASN A 148 -9.96 17.64 -10.97
C ASN A 148 -10.72 18.40 -9.83
N ASP A 149 -11.98 18.04 -9.56
CA ASP A 149 -12.80 18.65 -8.52
C ASP A 149 -12.26 18.29 -7.12
N PRO A 150 -11.88 19.30 -6.30
CA PRO A 150 -11.44 19.09 -4.91
C PRO A 150 -12.44 18.37 -4.01
N LYS A 151 -13.72 18.36 -4.36
CA LYS A 151 -14.78 17.65 -3.61
C LYS A 151 -14.86 16.16 -3.99
N GLN A 152 -14.63 15.84 -5.27
CA GLN A 152 -14.74 14.47 -5.78
C GLN A 152 -13.47 13.63 -5.55
N ARG A 153 -12.27 14.22 -5.63
CA ARG A 153 -11.00 13.51 -5.41
C ARG A 153 -10.92 12.79 -4.05
N PRO A 154 -11.28 13.39 -2.91
CA PRO A 154 -11.31 12.68 -1.63
C PRO A 154 -12.30 11.51 -1.59
N LEU A 155 -13.39 11.60 -2.34
CA LEU A 155 -14.39 10.52 -2.43
C LEU A 155 -13.81 9.28 -3.12
N ILE A 156 -13.04 9.46 -4.22
CA ILE A 156 -12.31 8.37 -4.88
C ILE A 156 -11.39 7.64 -3.89
N GLY A 157 -10.60 8.39 -3.13
CA GLY A 157 -9.70 7.81 -2.12
C GLY A 157 -10.45 7.00 -1.05
N ARG A 158 -11.56 7.53 -0.54
CA ARG A 158 -12.40 6.84 0.46
C ARG A 158 -13.01 5.56 -0.09
N CYS A 159 -13.64 5.62 -1.27
CA CYS A 159 -14.22 4.45 -1.92
C CYS A 159 -13.14 3.38 -2.18
N SER A 160 -11.96 3.76 -2.67
CA SER A 160 -10.85 2.82 -2.92
C SER A 160 -10.38 2.13 -1.65
N GLN A 161 -10.28 2.83 -0.53
CA GLN A 161 -9.91 2.22 0.76
C GLN A 161 -10.99 1.24 1.24
N ILE A 162 -12.27 1.61 1.13
CA ILE A 162 -13.37 0.73 1.50
C ILE A 162 -13.35 -0.55 0.64
N TYR A 163 -13.19 -0.44 -0.67
CA TYR A 163 -13.08 -1.61 -1.55
C TYR A 163 -11.92 -2.52 -1.14
N THR A 164 -10.74 -1.95 -0.91
CA THR A 164 -9.56 -2.73 -0.51
C THR A 164 -9.80 -3.49 0.79
N MET A 165 -10.40 -2.83 1.80
CA MET A 165 -10.68 -3.45 3.10
C MET A 165 -11.76 -4.52 3.01
N VAL A 166 -12.86 -4.25 2.30
CA VAL A 166 -13.98 -5.19 2.14
C VAL A 166 -13.55 -6.43 1.35
N LEU A 167 -12.79 -6.24 0.26
CA LEU A 167 -12.29 -7.37 -0.53
C LEU A 167 -11.29 -8.23 0.26
N ALA A 168 -10.40 -7.63 1.04
CA ALA A 168 -9.49 -8.36 1.91
C ALA A 168 -10.25 -9.17 2.97
N MET A 169 -11.31 -8.58 3.57
CA MET A 169 -12.21 -9.26 4.51
C MET A 169 -12.92 -10.45 3.84
N LEU A 170 -13.54 -10.22 2.67
CA LEU A 170 -14.26 -11.26 1.94
C LEU A 170 -13.34 -12.43 1.56
N LEU A 171 -12.12 -12.13 1.08
CA LEU A 171 -11.14 -13.15 0.76
C LEU A 171 -10.67 -13.93 1.99
N SER A 172 -10.49 -13.25 3.12
CA SER A 172 -10.12 -13.90 4.39
C SER A 172 -11.22 -14.84 4.90
N LEU A 173 -12.48 -14.40 4.80
CA LEU A 173 -13.66 -15.24 5.13
C LEU A 173 -13.77 -16.43 4.18
N TYR A 174 -13.65 -16.20 2.87
CA TYR A 174 -13.70 -17.25 1.85
C TYR A 174 -12.63 -18.32 2.10
N ARG A 175 -11.38 -17.87 2.30
CA ARG A 175 -10.26 -18.76 2.59
C ARG A 175 -10.46 -19.53 3.91
N GLY A 176 -10.77 -18.82 5.00
CA GLY A 176 -10.79 -19.42 6.35
C GLY A 176 -12.02 -20.27 6.62
N LYS A 177 -13.20 -19.88 6.12
CA LYS A 177 -14.47 -20.58 6.43
C LYS A 177 -14.95 -21.53 5.37
N ILE A 178 -14.62 -21.28 4.10
CA ILE A 178 -15.12 -22.08 2.99
C ILE A 178 -14.02 -23.00 2.48
N LEU A 179 -12.91 -22.45 2.04
CA LEU A 179 -11.87 -23.25 1.39
C LEU A 179 -11.08 -24.11 2.38
N PHE A 180 -10.70 -23.55 3.53
CA PHE A 180 -9.88 -24.28 4.50
C PHE A 180 -10.55 -25.58 5.00
N PRO A 181 -11.84 -25.63 5.37
CA PRO A 181 -12.52 -26.86 5.73
C PRO A 181 -12.65 -27.89 4.57
N ILE A 182 -12.79 -27.40 3.32
CA ILE A 182 -12.92 -28.26 2.14
C ILE A 182 -11.61 -28.97 1.82
N PHE A 183 -10.48 -28.23 1.87
CA PHE A 183 -9.17 -28.75 1.48
C PHE A 183 -8.35 -29.32 2.66
N GLY A 184 -8.82 -29.18 3.89
CA GLY A 184 -8.17 -29.70 5.08
C GLY A 184 -6.87 -29.01 5.49
N GLY A 185 -6.47 -27.93 4.81
CA GLY A 185 -5.22 -27.20 5.08
C GLY A 185 -4.92 -26.14 4.02
N LEU A 186 -3.74 -25.51 4.12
CA LEU A 186 -3.22 -24.58 3.11
C LEU A 186 -2.54 -25.35 1.98
N THR A 187 -3.33 -26.13 1.24
CA THR A 187 -2.84 -26.95 0.12
C THR A 187 -2.65 -26.11 -1.15
N PHE A 188 -1.93 -26.64 -2.13
CA PHE A 188 -1.72 -25.95 -3.41
C PHE A 188 -3.02 -25.80 -4.18
N GLU A 189 -3.92 -26.79 -4.12
CA GLU A 189 -5.25 -26.75 -4.74
C GLU A 189 -6.11 -25.64 -4.17
N LEU A 190 -6.07 -25.40 -2.86
CA LEU A 190 -6.73 -24.25 -2.23
C LEU A 190 -6.21 -22.94 -2.82
N LEU A 191 -4.89 -22.82 -3.01
CA LEU A 191 -4.27 -21.61 -3.58
C LEU A 191 -4.63 -21.41 -5.04
N GLN A 192 -4.78 -22.50 -5.82
CA GLN A 192 -5.27 -22.45 -7.19
C GLN A 192 -6.69 -21.85 -7.26
N VAL A 193 -7.60 -22.30 -6.39
CA VAL A 193 -8.97 -21.75 -6.30
C VAL A 193 -8.94 -20.25 -5.94
N ILE A 194 -8.12 -19.84 -4.98
CA ILE A 194 -7.93 -18.42 -4.63
C ILE A 194 -7.40 -17.64 -5.85
N GLY A 195 -6.42 -18.19 -6.57
CA GLY A 195 -5.84 -17.56 -7.75
C GLY A 195 -6.88 -17.32 -8.84
N VAL A 196 -7.69 -18.31 -9.17
CA VAL A 196 -8.79 -18.17 -10.15
C VAL A 196 -9.83 -17.14 -9.70
N THR A 197 -10.25 -17.22 -8.42
CA THR A 197 -11.19 -16.27 -7.84
C THR A 197 -10.67 -14.83 -7.94
N CYS A 198 -9.37 -14.63 -7.67
CA CYS A 198 -8.72 -13.34 -7.79
C CYS A 198 -8.73 -12.85 -9.25
N VAL A 199 -8.32 -13.68 -10.20
CA VAL A 199 -8.30 -13.33 -11.63
C VAL A 199 -9.68 -12.91 -12.10
N VAL A 200 -10.72 -13.70 -11.81
CA VAL A 200 -12.10 -13.41 -12.26
C VAL A 200 -12.66 -12.15 -11.58
N ALA A 201 -12.50 -12.01 -10.27
CA ALA A 201 -12.99 -10.83 -9.56
C ALA A 201 -12.31 -9.55 -10.05
N CYS A 202 -10.98 -9.58 -10.24
CA CYS A 202 -10.21 -8.46 -10.74
C CYS A 202 -10.57 -8.12 -12.20
N LEU A 203 -10.87 -9.12 -13.05
CA LEU A 203 -11.37 -8.87 -14.40
C LEU A 203 -12.65 -8.05 -14.40
N ILE A 204 -13.62 -8.46 -13.59
CA ILE A 204 -14.91 -7.76 -13.48
C ILE A 204 -14.69 -6.32 -13.00
N MET A 205 -13.85 -6.13 -11.97
CA MET A 205 -13.57 -4.80 -11.43
C MET A 205 -12.88 -3.89 -12.45
N ASP A 206 -11.88 -4.39 -13.18
CA ASP A 206 -11.17 -3.59 -14.18
C ASP A 206 -12.04 -3.30 -15.40
N LEU A 207 -12.90 -4.24 -15.85
CA LEU A 207 -13.85 -4.00 -16.93
C LEU A 207 -14.86 -2.90 -16.54
N LEU A 208 -15.41 -2.93 -15.33
CA LEU A 208 -16.31 -1.89 -14.82
C LEU A 208 -15.61 -0.53 -14.75
N ALA A 209 -14.36 -0.51 -14.31
CA ALA A 209 -13.57 0.72 -14.22
C ALA A 209 -13.23 1.27 -15.62
N MET A 210 -12.82 0.43 -16.56
CA MET A 210 -12.54 0.82 -17.94
C MET A 210 -13.80 1.33 -18.65
N PHE A 211 -14.96 0.75 -18.33
CA PHE A 211 -16.26 1.25 -18.84
C PHE A 211 -16.57 2.64 -18.27
N ALA A 212 -16.33 2.86 -16.98
CA ALA A 212 -16.54 4.16 -16.35
C ALA A 212 -15.61 5.26 -16.89
N LEU A 213 -14.40 4.88 -17.32
CA LEU A 213 -13.40 5.79 -17.89
C LEU A 213 -13.65 6.13 -19.37
N LYS A 214 -14.62 5.48 -20.05
CA LYS A 214 -14.83 5.61 -21.50
C LYS A 214 -14.96 7.05 -21.96
N ASP A 215 -15.68 7.86 -21.22
CA ASP A 215 -15.97 9.25 -21.60
C ASP A 215 -14.83 10.23 -21.19
N CYS A 216 -14.01 9.85 -20.21
CA CYS A 216 -12.95 10.70 -19.66
C CYS A 216 -11.58 10.41 -20.28
N ASP A 217 -11.29 9.14 -20.64
CA ASP A 217 -10.02 8.71 -21.22
C ASP A 217 -10.08 8.78 -22.76
N THR A 218 -10.14 10.00 -23.27
CA THR A 218 -10.05 10.28 -24.72
C THR A 218 -8.65 10.74 -25.09
N TYR A 219 -8.25 10.57 -26.36
CA TYR A 219 -6.94 11.03 -26.83
C TYR A 219 -6.71 12.53 -26.57
N GLU A 220 -7.75 13.33 -26.78
CA GLU A 220 -7.71 14.78 -26.56
C GLU A 220 -7.51 15.12 -25.09
N SER A 221 -8.26 14.46 -24.18
CA SER A 221 -8.10 14.66 -22.73
C SER A 221 -6.70 14.28 -22.27
N VAL A 222 -6.14 13.20 -22.78
CA VAL A 222 -4.77 12.76 -22.48
C VAL A 222 -3.75 13.79 -22.94
N MET A 223 -3.90 14.32 -24.17
CA MET A 223 -2.98 15.33 -24.72
C MET A 223 -3.05 16.65 -23.97
N ALA A 224 -4.23 17.06 -23.53
CA ALA A 224 -4.40 18.28 -22.73
C ALA A 224 -3.69 18.20 -21.35
N HIS A 225 -3.59 17.00 -20.77
CA HIS A 225 -2.93 16.78 -19.48
C HIS A 225 -1.46 16.34 -19.62
N TYR A 226 -1.02 15.99 -20.81
CA TYR A 226 0.34 15.50 -21.03
C TYR A 226 1.35 16.64 -20.85
N ARG A 227 2.18 16.50 -19.83
CA ARG A 227 3.42 17.29 -19.67
C ARG A 227 4.61 16.38 -19.93
N PRO A 228 5.59 16.79 -20.74
CA PRO A 228 6.84 16.04 -20.88
C PRO A 228 7.41 15.78 -19.48
N GLY A 229 7.72 14.52 -19.18
CA GLY A 229 8.19 14.13 -17.85
C GLY A 229 9.45 14.90 -17.49
N VAL A 230 9.52 15.41 -16.27
CA VAL A 230 10.73 15.97 -15.68
C VAL A 230 11.81 14.89 -15.73
N LYS A 231 13.00 15.22 -16.25
CA LYS A 231 14.14 14.27 -16.25
C LYS A 231 14.59 14.11 -14.80
N VAL A 232 14.13 13.03 -14.15
CA VAL A 232 14.57 12.65 -12.82
C VAL A 232 16.05 12.31 -12.87
N LYS A 233 16.88 13.06 -12.16
CA LYS A 233 18.31 12.76 -12.03
C LYS A 233 18.54 12.09 -10.68
N LEU A 234 19.31 11.02 -10.67
CA LEU A 234 19.72 10.33 -9.43
C LEU A 234 20.48 11.28 -8.49
N SER A 235 21.21 12.27 -9.05
CA SER A 235 21.87 13.30 -8.27
C SER A 235 20.92 14.15 -7.43
N ASP A 236 19.68 14.43 -7.93
CA ASP A 236 18.70 15.23 -7.21
C ASP A 236 18.13 14.41 -6.03
N MET A 237 17.95 13.10 -6.21
CA MET A 237 17.55 12.17 -5.14
C MET A 237 18.58 12.10 -4.01
N ILE A 238 19.87 11.99 -4.36
CA ILE A 238 20.98 11.99 -3.38
C ILE A 238 21.09 13.36 -2.70
N GLY A 239 20.88 14.43 -3.44
CA GLY A 239 20.87 15.80 -2.92
C GLY A 239 19.88 15.98 -1.77
N MET A 240 18.64 15.47 -1.90
CA MET A 240 17.61 15.55 -0.86
C MET A 240 18.04 14.89 0.47
N LEU A 241 18.79 13.78 0.41
CA LEU A 241 19.33 13.11 1.60
C LEU A 241 20.35 13.99 2.36
N ARG A 242 21.00 14.95 1.71
CA ARG A 242 22.06 15.79 2.30
C ARG A 242 21.54 17.07 2.93
N HIS A 243 20.51 17.69 2.36
CA HIS A 243 20.07 19.02 2.77
C HIS A 243 18.67 19.05 3.40
N ASN A 244 17.86 18.00 3.27
CA ASN A 244 16.50 17.98 3.77
C ASN A 244 16.36 16.98 4.93
N SER A 245 16.45 17.47 6.17
CA SER A 245 16.30 16.65 7.38
C SER A 245 14.91 16.02 7.52
N ALA A 246 13.86 16.72 7.08
CA ALA A 246 12.50 16.16 7.06
C ALA A 246 12.39 14.97 6.10
N PHE A 247 13.09 15.02 4.98
CA PHE A 247 13.17 13.92 4.04
C PHE A 247 13.88 12.71 4.65
N VAL A 248 15.03 12.90 5.28
CA VAL A 248 15.81 11.81 5.90
C VAL A 248 15.01 11.12 7.00
N THR A 249 14.42 11.90 7.91
CA THR A 249 13.61 11.33 9.01
C THR A 249 12.36 10.64 8.49
N GLY A 250 11.71 11.18 7.44
CA GLY A 250 10.59 10.55 6.77
C GLY A 250 10.96 9.22 6.11
N VAL A 251 12.12 9.15 5.43
CA VAL A 251 12.65 7.90 4.83
C VAL A 251 12.92 6.85 5.90
N ILE A 252 13.59 7.20 7.01
CA ILE A 252 13.90 6.26 8.08
C ILE A 252 12.61 5.69 8.69
N SER A 253 11.63 6.56 8.97
CA SER A 253 10.34 6.15 9.52
C SER A 253 9.58 5.23 8.57
N ASP A 254 9.46 5.59 7.28
CA ASP A 254 8.75 4.79 6.29
C ASP A 254 9.44 3.44 6.03
N ALA A 255 10.77 3.45 5.94
CA ALA A 255 11.55 2.24 5.66
C ALA A 255 11.49 1.24 6.83
N SER A 256 11.59 1.72 8.08
CA SER A 256 11.49 0.86 9.27
C SER A 256 10.10 0.28 9.43
N ASP A 257 9.05 1.08 9.21
CA ASP A 257 7.66 0.61 9.25
C ASP A 257 7.37 -0.42 8.14
N LYS A 258 7.85 -0.18 6.93
CA LYS A 258 7.68 -1.12 5.80
C LYS A 258 8.41 -2.43 6.02
N LEU A 259 9.64 -2.40 6.54
CA LEU A 259 10.40 -3.61 6.86
C LEU A 259 9.68 -4.44 7.92
N ALA A 260 9.28 -3.80 9.03
CA ALA A 260 8.57 -4.45 10.11
C ALA A 260 7.23 -5.05 9.65
N ASN A 261 6.48 -4.28 8.86
CA ASN A 261 5.21 -4.72 8.30
C ASN A 261 5.37 -5.89 7.34
N GLU A 262 6.43 -5.94 6.57
CA GLU A 262 6.71 -7.04 5.65
C GLU A 262 6.86 -8.38 6.38
N VAL A 263 7.64 -8.39 7.46
CA VAL A 263 7.80 -9.59 8.30
C VAL A 263 6.48 -9.95 8.98
N ALA A 264 5.84 -8.99 9.66
CA ALA A 264 4.65 -9.24 10.47
C ALA A 264 3.41 -9.63 9.66
N SER A 265 3.31 -9.20 8.40
CA SER A 265 2.16 -9.49 7.52
C SER A 265 2.37 -10.70 6.61
N ALA A 266 3.51 -11.39 6.70
CA ALA A 266 3.75 -12.61 5.94
C ALA A 266 2.69 -13.67 6.27
N ALA A 267 2.20 -14.41 5.26
CA ALA A 267 1.16 -15.43 5.45
C ALA A 267 1.58 -16.52 6.45
N VAL A 268 2.86 -16.85 6.48
CA VAL A 268 3.43 -17.83 7.43
C VAL A 268 3.26 -17.37 8.88
N VAL A 269 3.37 -16.05 9.17
CA VAL A 269 3.15 -15.50 10.51
C VAL A 269 1.67 -15.61 10.89
N SER A 270 0.75 -15.32 9.96
CA SER A 270 -0.69 -15.53 10.18
C SER A 270 -1.01 -16.99 10.48
N THR A 271 -0.36 -17.94 9.77
CA THR A 271 -0.52 -19.37 10.02
C THR A 271 0.01 -19.78 11.40
N LEU A 272 1.17 -19.27 11.79
CA LEU A 272 1.73 -19.52 13.12
C LEU A 272 0.82 -18.98 14.23
N VAL A 273 0.31 -17.75 14.10
CA VAL A 273 -0.57 -17.15 15.12
C VAL A 273 -1.91 -17.88 15.20
N PHE A 274 -2.63 -17.99 14.10
CA PHE A 274 -4.00 -18.53 14.11
C PHE A 274 -4.04 -20.06 14.03
N GLY A 275 -3.15 -20.66 13.26
CA GLY A 275 -3.15 -22.12 13.02
C GLY A 275 -2.38 -22.92 14.05
N VAL A 276 -1.27 -22.38 14.58
CA VAL A 276 -0.38 -23.08 15.51
C VAL A 276 -0.64 -22.65 16.96
N LEU A 277 -0.54 -21.33 17.26
CA LEU A 277 -0.67 -20.86 18.65
C LEU A 277 -2.13 -20.89 19.13
N ILE A 278 -3.06 -20.30 18.38
CA ILE A 278 -4.48 -20.28 18.73
C ILE A 278 -5.15 -21.64 18.42
N GLY A 279 -4.60 -22.42 17.46
CA GLY A 279 -5.13 -23.71 17.07
C GLY A 279 -6.41 -23.66 16.23
N ASN A 280 -6.80 -22.47 15.74
CA ASN A 280 -8.01 -22.28 14.93
C ASN A 280 -7.77 -21.32 13.77
N TYR A 281 -7.33 -21.84 12.64
CA TYR A 281 -7.06 -21.02 11.45
C TYR A 281 -8.31 -20.32 10.89
N GLY A 282 -9.48 -20.99 10.96
CA GLY A 282 -10.75 -20.44 10.52
C GLY A 282 -11.17 -19.17 11.29
N PHE A 283 -10.69 -19.02 12.53
CA PHE A 283 -10.93 -17.83 13.35
C PHE A 283 -10.35 -16.56 12.71
N SER A 284 -9.28 -16.67 11.91
CA SER A 284 -8.69 -15.54 11.16
C SER A 284 -9.69 -14.89 10.21
N GLY A 285 -10.61 -15.68 9.61
CA GLY A 285 -11.70 -15.17 8.79
C GLY A 285 -12.72 -14.36 9.59
N ASN A 286 -13.13 -14.87 10.77
CA ASN A 286 -14.11 -14.18 11.63
C ASN A 286 -13.57 -12.83 12.11
N ILE A 287 -12.33 -12.80 12.57
CA ILE A 287 -11.73 -11.59 13.11
C ILE A 287 -11.57 -10.50 12.05
N SER A 288 -11.44 -10.86 10.77
CA SER A 288 -11.32 -9.90 9.68
C SER A 288 -12.55 -8.99 9.54
N ILE A 289 -13.73 -9.44 9.97
CA ILE A 289 -14.94 -8.62 10.00
C ILE A 289 -14.78 -7.48 11.03
N TYR A 290 -14.42 -7.84 12.26
CA TYR A 290 -14.27 -6.87 13.36
C TYR A 290 -13.15 -5.87 13.07
N THR A 291 -12.01 -6.33 12.56
CA THR A 291 -10.88 -5.47 12.20
C THR A 291 -11.21 -4.51 11.07
N THR A 292 -11.97 -4.94 10.07
CA THR A 292 -12.39 -4.09 8.95
C THR A 292 -13.33 -2.99 9.43
N ILE A 293 -14.36 -3.34 10.20
CA ILE A 293 -15.31 -2.37 10.75
C ILE A 293 -14.60 -1.33 11.62
N THR A 294 -13.76 -1.80 12.56
CA THR A 294 -13.01 -0.93 13.47
C THR A 294 -12.06 -0.02 12.72
N SER A 295 -11.35 -0.53 11.71
CA SER A 295 -10.42 0.27 10.90
C SER A 295 -11.14 1.35 10.10
N VAL A 296 -12.28 1.02 9.48
CA VAL A 296 -13.09 2.01 8.74
C VAL A 296 -13.57 3.11 9.68
N VAL A 297 -14.13 2.76 10.84
CA VAL A 297 -14.60 3.74 11.83
C VAL A 297 -13.48 4.66 12.29
N LEU A 298 -12.32 4.09 12.68
CA LEU A 298 -11.20 4.87 13.20
C LEU A 298 -10.56 5.78 12.14
N ILE A 299 -10.45 5.38 10.88
CA ILE A 299 -9.94 6.25 9.80
C ILE A 299 -10.76 7.54 9.69
N PHE A 300 -12.09 7.48 9.84
CA PHE A 300 -12.94 8.69 9.81
C PHE A 300 -12.64 9.63 10.98
N PHE A 301 -12.46 9.10 12.20
CA PHE A 301 -12.15 9.94 13.37
C PHE A 301 -10.76 10.57 13.27
N ILE A 302 -9.79 9.83 12.81
CA ILE A 302 -8.36 10.20 12.86
C ILE A 302 -7.98 11.25 11.82
N THR A 303 -8.57 11.20 10.62
CA THR A 303 -8.35 12.24 9.60
C THR A 303 -8.75 13.62 10.08
N GLY A 304 -9.71 13.73 11.01
CA GLY A 304 -10.08 14.99 11.68
C GLY A 304 -9.01 15.53 12.64
N VAL A 305 -8.32 14.64 13.35
CA VAL A 305 -7.28 15.02 14.32
C VAL A 305 -6.00 15.51 13.63
N ALA A 306 -5.58 14.84 12.56
CA ALA A 306 -4.36 15.21 11.82
C ALA A 306 -4.42 16.65 11.27
N LYS A 307 -5.61 17.11 10.85
CA LYS A 307 -5.82 18.50 10.39
C LYS A 307 -5.56 19.54 11.46
N LYS A 308 -5.74 19.21 12.75
CA LYS A 308 -5.59 20.15 13.87
C LYS A 308 -4.16 20.25 14.40
N ILE A 309 -3.42 19.15 14.39
CA ILE A 309 -2.11 19.06 15.07
C ILE A 309 -0.91 18.97 14.12
N GLY A 310 -1.16 18.88 12.82
CA GLY A 310 -0.12 18.66 11.79
C GLY A 310 0.21 17.18 11.60
N ALA A 311 0.70 16.82 10.39
CA ALA A 311 0.91 15.44 9.99
C ALA A 311 1.99 14.73 10.83
N GLY A 312 3.12 15.38 11.11
CA GLY A 312 4.21 14.80 11.88
C GLY A 312 3.82 14.47 13.33
N LYS A 313 3.15 15.41 14.03
CA LYS A 313 2.66 15.17 15.40
C LYS A 313 1.53 14.13 15.41
N ALA A 314 0.68 14.10 14.39
CA ALA A 314 -0.36 13.08 14.27
C ALA A 314 0.24 11.68 14.08
N TYR A 315 1.20 11.54 13.16
CA TYR A 315 1.94 10.31 12.94
C TYR A 315 2.58 9.80 14.23
N LEU A 316 3.31 10.64 14.95
CA LEU A 316 3.97 10.28 16.20
C LEU A 316 2.97 9.78 17.26
N ARG A 317 1.83 10.46 17.44
CA ARG A 317 0.78 10.02 18.39
C ARG A 317 0.18 8.66 18.03
N TYR A 318 -0.07 8.44 16.73
CA TYR A 318 -0.62 7.16 16.27
C TYR A 318 0.39 6.03 16.39
N THR A 319 1.68 6.31 16.15
CA THR A 319 2.75 5.33 16.33
C THR A 319 2.91 4.94 17.81
N TRP A 320 2.81 5.89 18.75
CA TRP A 320 2.79 5.58 20.19
C TRP A 320 1.58 4.73 20.58
N LEU A 321 0.38 5.06 20.06
CA LEU A 321 -0.82 4.26 20.30
C LEU A 321 -0.64 2.84 19.75
N ALA A 322 -0.16 2.70 18.52
CA ALA A 322 0.08 1.40 17.89
C ALA A 322 1.10 0.57 18.69
N THR A 323 2.18 1.19 19.14
CA THR A 323 3.20 0.54 20.00
C THR A 323 2.59 0.08 21.31
N GLY A 324 1.81 0.93 21.99
CA GLY A 324 1.15 0.57 23.24
C GLY A 324 0.17 -0.60 23.09
N VAL A 325 -0.62 -0.61 22.02
CA VAL A 325 -1.54 -1.72 21.71
C VAL A 325 -0.76 -3.01 21.39
N ALA A 326 0.35 -2.93 20.64
CA ALA A 326 1.18 -4.10 20.34
C ALA A 326 1.83 -4.68 21.60
N VAL A 327 2.32 -3.83 22.51
CA VAL A 327 2.83 -4.25 23.81
C VAL A 327 1.73 -4.89 24.65
N ALA A 328 0.53 -4.32 24.70
CA ALA A 328 -0.61 -4.91 25.41
C ALA A 328 -0.99 -6.29 24.84
N MET A 329 -0.97 -6.44 23.50
CA MET A 329 -1.19 -7.73 22.84
C MET A 329 -0.08 -8.73 23.18
N PHE A 330 1.18 -8.30 23.21
CA PHE A 330 2.30 -9.15 23.59
C PHE A 330 2.16 -9.65 25.03
N LEU A 331 1.82 -8.77 25.97
CA LEU A 331 1.57 -9.12 27.38
C LEU A 331 0.37 -10.05 27.54
N PHE A 332 -0.67 -9.87 26.72
CA PHE A 332 -1.82 -10.76 26.70
C PHE A 332 -1.43 -12.19 26.26
N PHE A 333 -0.55 -12.36 25.27
CA PHE A 333 -0.03 -13.67 24.88
C PHE A 333 0.97 -14.26 25.89
N LEU A 334 1.72 -13.41 26.61
CA LEU A 334 2.72 -13.85 27.59
C LEU A 334 2.09 -14.35 28.89
N PHE A 335 1.07 -13.65 29.40
CA PHE A 335 0.45 -13.93 30.69
C PHE A 335 -0.92 -14.60 30.59
N GLY A 336 -1.56 -14.54 29.43
CA GLY A 336 -2.85 -15.15 29.17
C GLY A 336 -2.73 -16.55 28.57
N ASP A 337 -3.82 -17.29 28.63
CA ASP A 337 -3.93 -18.58 27.94
C ASP A 337 -4.42 -18.36 26.50
N TYR A 338 -3.48 -18.22 25.57
CA TYR A 338 -3.77 -17.99 24.15
C TYR A 338 -4.47 -19.16 23.47
N THR A 339 -4.40 -20.39 24.04
CA THR A 339 -5.11 -21.56 23.48
C THR A 339 -6.62 -21.47 23.68
N GLN A 340 -7.07 -20.65 24.64
CA GLN A 340 -8.48 -20.41 24.93
C GLN A 340 -9.10 -19.29 24.10
N ILE A 341 -8.33 -18.59 23.26
CA ILE A 341 -8.79 -17.42 22.49
C ILE A 341 -9.96 -17.75 21.56
N SER A 342 -10.01 -18.94 20.96
CA SER A 342 -11.12 -19.33 20.08
C SER A 342 -12.21 -20.17 20.79
N VAL A 343 -12.05 -20.43 22.09
CA VAL A 343 -12.90 -21.34 22.87
C VAL A 343 -13.73 -20.60 23.92
N LYS A 344 -13.09 -19.74 24.72
CA LYS A 344 -13.76 -19.01 25.80
C LYS A 344 -14.11 -17.57 25.40
N PRO A 345 -15.32 -17.06 25.79
CA PRO A 345 -15.78 -15.75 25.32
C PRO A 345 -14.90 -14.59 25.80
N LEU A 346 -14.38 -14.61 27.04
CA LEU A 346 -13.58 -13.50 27.56
C LEU A 346 -12.21 -13.37 26.88
N PRO A 347 -11.35 -14.41 26.78
CA PRO A 347 -10.12 -14.32 25.98
C PRO A 347 -10.37 -13.95 24.52
N THR A 348 -11.44 -14.46 23.91
CA THR A 348 -11.85 -14.10 22.55
C THR A 348 -12.14 -12.60 22.44
N ALA A 349 -12.95 -12.05 23.34
CA ALA A 349 -13.30 -10.64 23.30
C ALA A 349 -12.09 -9.73 23.48
N ILE A 350 -11.20 -10.03 24.44
CA ILE A 350 -9.96 -9.28 24.66
C ILE A 350 -9.08 -9.31 23.41
N PHE A 351 -8.88 -10.51 22.83
CA PHE A 351 -8.09 -10.67 21.61
C PHE A 351 -8.68 -9.88 20.44
N VAL A 352 -10.00 -9.99 20.19
CA VAL A 352 -10.69 -9.28 19.12
C VAL A 352 -10.53 -7.76 19.27
N ILE A 353 -10.69 -7.23 20.49
CA ILE A 353 -10.52 -5.80 20.75
C ILE A 353 -9.08 -5.36 20.48
N LEU A 354 -8.10 -6.03 21.07
CA LEU A 354 -6.69 -5.68 20.91
C LEU A 354 -6.23 -5.82 19.45
N TYR A 355 -6.62 -6.89 18.77
CA TYR A 355 -6.25 -7.13 17.37
C TYR A 355 -6.91 -6.11 16.43
N SER A 356 -8.16 -5.75 16.70
CA SER A 356 -8.86 -4.70 15.93
C SER A 356 -8.23 -3.33 16.13
N LEU A 357 -7.87 -2.97 17.38
CA LEU A 357 -7.17 -1.73 17.69
C LEU A 357 -5.76 -1.71 17.05
N LEU A 358 -5.03 -2.81 17.08
CA LEU A 358 -3.72 -2.94 16.46
C LEU A 358 -3.79 -2.71 14.94
N THR A 359 -4.72 -3.38 14.27
CA THR A 359 -4.92 -3.26 12.82
C THR A 359 -5.36 -1.85 12.43
N ALA A 360 -6.26 -1.26 13.19
CA ALA A 360 -6.74 0.09 12.95
C ALA A 360 -5.66 1.14 13.20
N SER A 361 -4.87 1.01 14.28
CA SER A 361 -3.73 1.90 14.56
C SER A 361 -2.68 1.85 13.44
N LYS A 362 -2.37 0.65 12.93
CA LYS A 362 -1.50 0.45 11.77
C LYS A 362 -2.03 1.14 10.50
N SER A 363 -3.32 1.03 10.23
CA SER A 363 -3.95 1.71 9.08
C SER A 363 -3.88 3.23 9.19
N THR A 364 -3.93 3.76 10.40
CA THR A 364 -3.88 5.20 10.66
C THR A 364 -2.47 5.78 10.59
N THR A 365 -1.45 5.06 11.04
CA THR A 365 -0.05 5.45 10.82
C THR A 365 0.25 5.53 9.34
N ASN A 366 -0.16 4.55 8.53
CA ASN A 366 0.00 4.57 7.07
C ASN A 366 -0.66 5.79 6.42
N ALA A 367 -1.87 6.17 6.85
CA ALA A 367 -2.56 7.34 6.32
C ALA A 367 -1.83 8.66 6.68
N ALA A 368 -1.24 8.74 7.88
CA ALA A 368 -0.48 9.91 8.32
C ALA A 368 0.84 10.05 7.56
N VAL A 369 1.54 8.95 7.25
CA VAL A 369 2.78 8.94 6.44
C VAL A 369 2.54 9.54 5.05
N VAL A 370 1.45 9.18 4.39
CA VAL A 370 1.11 9.75 3.07
C VAL A 370 0.95 11.27 3.14
N THR A 371 0.36 11.79 4.21
CA THR A 371 0.23 13.24 4.42
C THR A 371 1.61 13.87 4.65
N MET A 372 2.50 13.23 5.42
CA MET A 372 3.87 13.70 5.63
C MET A 372 4.67 13.78 4.32
N TYR A 373 4.46 12.88 3.35
CA TYR A 373 5.14 12.97 2.06
C TYR A 373 4.84 14.28 1.33
N HIS A 374 3.62 14.78 1.43
CA HIS A 374 3.25 16.06 0.83
C HIS A 374 3.89 17.23 1.57
N ASP A 375 3.93 17.19 2.91
CA ASP A 375 4.61 18.20 3.72
C ASP A 375 6.11 18.26 3.42
N ILE A 376 6.76 17.09 3.28
CA ILE A 376 8.18 16.99 2.90
C ILE A 376 8.42 17.54 1.50
N ALA A 377 7.52 17.28 0.55
CA ALA A 377 7.62 17.81 -0.81
C ALA A 377 7.46 19.35 -0.86
N ASP A 378 6.56 19.90 -0.06
CA ASP A 378 6.40 21.35 0.07
C ASP A 378 7.62 22.00 0.76
N TYR A 379 8.22 21.29 1.73
CA TYR A 379 9.45 21.75 2.39
C TYR A 379 10.66 21.71 1.43
N GLU A 380 10.77 20.68 0.59
CA GLU A 380 11.79 20.62 -0.45
C GLU A 380 11.68 21.79 -1.43
N PHE A 381 10.44 22.15 -1.82
CA PHE A 381 10.20 23.33 -2.66
C PHE A 381 10.59 24.63 -1.94
N TYR A 382 10.34 24.71 -0.62
CA TYR A 382 10.77 25.85 0.20
C TYR A 382 12.30 25.99 0.22
N LEU A 383 13.03 24.88 0.35
CA LEU A 383 14.48 24.87 0.41
C LEU A 383 15.14 25.18 -0.94
N THR A 384 14.69 24.53 -2.01
CA THR A 384 15.38 24.51 -3.30
C THR A 384 14.77 25.42 -4.35
N GLY A 385 13.50 25.82 -4.19
CA GLY A 385 12.74 26.53 -5.23
C GLY A 385 12.27 25.65 -6.39
N LYS A 386 12.62 24.37 -6.43
CA LYS A 386 12.18 23.41 -7.45
C LYS A 386 10.94 22.66 -6.98
N TYR A 387 9.85 22.78 -7.73
CA TYR A 387 8.59 22.09 -7.39
C TYR A 387 8.52 20.72 -8.05
N GLU A 388 9.02 19.70 -7.37
CA GLU A 388 9.10 18.32 -7.85
C GLU A 388 8.50 17.31 -6.84
N PRO A 389 7.22 17.44 -6.44
CA PRO A 389 6.63 16.60 -5.40
C PRO A 389 6.63 15.10 -5.76
N GLY A 390 6.52 14.79 -7.05
CA GLY A 390 6.57 13.41 -7.53
C GLY A 390 7.93 12.75 -7.31
N LEU A 391 9.02 13.51 -7.45
CA LEU A 391 10.38 13.03 -7.21
C LEU A 391 10.60 12.70 -5.73
N VAL A 392 10.14 13.57 -4.82
CA VAL A 392 10.24 13.36 -3.37
C VAL A 392 9.54 12.06 -2.98
N VAL A 393 8.26 11.91 -3.35
CA VAL A 393 7.47 10.72 -3.02
C VAL A 393 8.04 9.45 -3.66
N ALA A 394 8.48 9.52 -4.92
CA ALA A 394 9.09 8.39 -5.61
C ALA A 394 10.38 7.93 -4.91
N THR A 395 11.21 8.88 -4.45
CA THR A 395 12.45 8.55 -3.75
C THR A 395 12.21 7.90 -2.39
N ILE A 396 11.28 8.43 -1.59
CA ILE A 396 10.89 7.83 -0.29
C ILE A 396 10.38 6.40 -0.52
N THR A 397 9.46 6.22 -1.47
CA THR A 397 8.87 4.90 -1.72
C THR A 397 9.88 3.89 -2.27
N MET A 398 10.81 4.32 -3.12
CA MET A 398 11.90 3.49 -3.64
C MET A 398 12.83 3.01 -2.50
N LEU A 399 13.29 3.93 -1.65
CA LEU A 399 14.15 3.59 -0.52
C LEU A 399 13.43 2.66 0.47
N GLY A 400 12.15 2.91 0.76
CA GLY A 400 11.32 2.03 1.57
C GLY A 400 11.19 0.62 0.97
N LYS A 401 11.06 0.47 -0.36
CA LYS A 401 11.03 -0.83 -1.04
C LYS A 401 12.36 -1.58 -0.92
N ILE A 402 13.49 -0.88 -1.11
CA ILE A 402 14.83 -1.47 -0.98
C ILE A 402 15.02 -2.04 0.41
N VAL A 403 14.69 -1.29 1.46
CA VAL A 403 14.82 -1.75 2.85
C VAL A 403 13.84 -2.89 3.14
N SER A 404 12.58 -2.79 2.70
CA SER A 404 11.58 -3.84 2.93
C SER A 404 11.87 -5.14 2.18
N ALA A 405 12.72 -5.11 1.14
CA ALA A 405 13.17 -6.32 0.45
C ALA A 405 13.90 -7.30 1.40
N ALA A 406 14.57 -6.79 2.43
CA ALA A 406 15.19 -7.63 3.45
C ALA A 406 14.17 -8.40 4.31
N GLY A 407 12.91 -7.93 4.39
CA GLY A 407 11.89 -8.53 5.25
C GLY A 407 11.58 -9.99 4.95
N GLY A 408 11.52 -10.37 3.67
CA GLY A 408 11.32 -11.76 3.26
C GLY A 408 12.46 -12.67 3.72
N MET A 409 13.70 -12.20 3.60
CA MET A 409 14.90 -12.95 4.03
C MET A 409 14.95 -13.08 5.55
N ILE A 410 14.61 -12.02 6.29
CA ILE A 410 14.50 -12.06 7.76
C ILE A 410 13.43 -13.07 8.18
N THR A 411 12.27 -13.07 7.52
CA THR A 411 11.19 -14.04 7.78
C THR A 411 11.69 -15.46 7.57
N ALA A 412 12.35 -15.77 6.46
CA ALA A 412 12.87 -17.10 6.19
C ALA A 412 13.97 -17.53 7.18
N ALA A 413 14.87 -16.61 7.57
CA ALA A 413 15.91 -16.87 8.56
C ALA A 413 15.30 -17.21 9.93
N LEU A 414 14.29 -16.46 10.38
CA LEU A 414 13.59 -16.73 11.63
C LEU A 414 12.85 -18.06 11.60
N LEU A 415 12.16 -18.39 10.50
CA LEU A 415 11.50 -19.68 10.31
C LEU A 415 12.49 -20.86 10.34
N ALA A 416 13.67 -20.70 9.73
CA ALA A 416 14.71 -21.71 9.76
C ALA A 416 15.16 -22.07 11.19
N THR A 417 15.19 -21.09 12.11
CA THR A 417 15.55 -21.33 13.51
C THR A 417 14.58 -22.25 14.25
N ILE A 418 13.31 -22.35 13.79
CA ILE A 418 12.27 -23.21 14.35
C ILE A 418 11.98 -24.47 13.51
N GLY A 419 12.88 -24.77 12.56
CA GLY A 419 12.83 -26.02 11.78
C GLY A 419 12.10 -25.94 10.44
N TYR A 420 11.56 -24.78 10.05
CA TYR A 420 10.89 -24.60 8.75
C TYR A 420 11.87 -24.15 7.67
N VAL A 421 12.86 -25.00 7.33
CA VAL A 421 13.82 -24.77 6.25
C VAL A 421 13.23 -25.16 4.91
N ASP A 422 12.80 -26.42 4.80
CA ASP A 422 12.27 -27.01 3.57
C ASP A 422 10.75 -27.05 3.54
N ASN A 423 10.09 -26.86 4.68
CA ASN A 423 8.65 -26.87 4.83
C ASN A 423 8.13 -25.49 5.27
N VAL A 424 6.82 -25.29 5.11
CA VAL A 424 6.12 -24.11 5.60
C VAL A 424 5.23 -24.49 6.78
N PRO A 425 5.02 -23.59 7.77
CA PRO A 425 4.11 -23.87 8.88
C PRO A 425 2.72 -24.25 8.39
N GLN A 426 2.14 -25.27 9.01
CA GLN A 426 0.77 -25.69 8.74
C GLN A 426 -0.10 -25.55 10.01
N PRO A 427 -1.40 -25.27 9.86
CA PRO A 427 -2.32 -25.32 10.98
C PRO A 427 -2.31 -26.72 11.63
N GLY A 428 -2.16 -26.74 12.97
CA GLY A 428 -2.05 -27.99 13.73
C GLY A 428 -0.62 -28.44 14.03
N ASP A 429 0.40 -27.75 13.51
CA ASP A 429 1.79 -27.99 13.91
C ASP A 429 1.97 -27.75 15.43
N PRO A 430 2.94 -28.43 16.09
CA PRO A 430 3.12 -28.33 17.54
C PRO A 430 3.58 -26.92 17.97
N ALA A 431 2.84 -26.33 18.90
CA ALA A 431 3.14 -25.03 19.50
C ALA A 431 4.23 -25.15 20.58
N THR A 432 5.49 -25.33 20.17
CA THR A 432 6.60 -25.39 21.11
C THR A 432 6.94 -23.99 21.66
N GLN A 433 7.63 -23.92 22.81
CA GLN A 433 8.06 -22.64 23.39
C GLN A 433 8.93 -21.82 22.42
N LYS A 434 9.77 -22.49 21.62
CA LYS A 434 10.60 -21.84 20.61
C LYS A 434 9.75 -21.25 19.47
N VAL A 435 8.74 -21.99 19.00
CA VAL A 435 7.76 -21.52 18.02
C VAL A 435 7.01 -20.29 18.55
N PHE A 436 6.58 -20.31 19.81
CA PHE A 436 5.93 -19.17 20.46
C PHE A 436 6.80 -17.90 20.38
N TRP A 437 8.04 -17.96 20.88
CA TRP A 437 8.91 -16.77 20.91
C TRP A 437 9.25 -16.22 19.53
N ILE A 438 9.54 -17.09 18.56
CA ILE A 438 9.84 -16.65 17.19
C ILE A 438 8.60 -16.06 16.54
N THR A 439 7.41 -16.64 16.75
CA THR A 439 6.14 -16.09 16.25
C THR A 439 5.88 -14.70 16.84
N MET A 440 6.06 -14.53 18.16
CA MET A 440 5.89 -13.24 18.83
C MET A 440 6.90 -12.21 18.31
N LEU A 441 8.16 -12.61 18.09
CA LEU A 441 9.18 -11.75 17.52
C LEU A 441 8.80 -11.32 16.08
N MET A 442 8.41 -12.24 15.23
CA MET A 442 8.02 -11.95 13.83
C MET A 442 6.79 -11.06 13.76
N TRP A 443 5.79 -11.33 14.56
CA TRP A 443 4.49 -10.63 14.50
C TRP A 443 4.52 -9.29 15.22
N LEU A 444 4.75 -9.29 16.53
CA LEU A 444 4.67 -8.09 17.37
C LEU A 444 6.03 -7.42 17.58
N GLY A 445 7.08 -8.21 17.78
CA GLY A 445 8.42 -7.70 18.06
C GLY A 445 8.97 -6.86 16.91
N MET A 446 8.85 -7.35 15.67
CA MET A 446 9.27 -6.58 14.49
C MET A 446 8.49 -5.27 14.34
N MET A 447 7.17 -5.29 14.57
CA MET A 447 6.35 -4.07 14.50
C MET A 447 6.73 -3.07 15.58
N ILE A 448 6.92 -3.51 16.83
CA ILE A 448 7.37 -2.67 17.93
C ILE A 448 8.74 -2.06 17.60
N MET A 449 9.69 -2.84 17.10
CA MET A 449 11.02 -2.36 16.70
C MET A 449 10.92 -1.30 15.58
N GLY A 450 10.12 -1.54 14.54
CA GLY A 450 9.89 -0.58 13.46
C GLY A 450 9.31 0.74 13.98
N TRP A 451 8.28 0.68 14.82
CA TRP A 451 7.66 1.87 15.40
C TRP A 451 8.57 2.61 16.37
N VAL A 452 9.37 1.90 17.17
CA VAL A 452 10.39 2.53 18.04
C VAL A 452 11.43 3.27 17.19
N CYS A 453 11.93 2.66 16.12
CA CYS A 453 12.82 3.34 15.16
C CYS A 453 12.15 4.60 14.56
N SER A 454 10.89 4.51 14.18
CA SER A 454 10.12 5.63 13.68
C SER A 454 9.94 6.74 14.72
N ILE A 455 9.63 6.40 15.96
CA ILE A 455 9.51 7.37 17.09
C ILE A 455 10.84 8.09 17.31
N ILE A 456 11.94 7.34 17.30
CA ILE A 456 13.29 7.90 17.45
C ILE A 456 13.61 8.84 16.29
N ALA A 457 13.37 8.42 15.04
CA ALA A 457 13.60 9.25 13.86
C ALA A 457 12.76 10.54 13.90
N MET A 458 11.51 10.45 14.29
CA MET A 458 10.59 11.58 14.37
C MET A 458 10.95 12.62 15.41
N HIS A 459 11.85 12.33 16.35
CA HIS A 459 12.40 13.31 17.29
C HIS A 459 13.14 14.43 16.55
N TRP A 460 13.77 14.13 15.43
CA TRP A 460 14.50 15.09 14.59
C TRP A 460 13.67 15.62 13.41
N TYR A 461 12.36 15.33 13.36
CA TYR A 461 11.49 15.82 12.30
C TYR A 461 11.15 17.31 12.48
N PRO A 462 11.57 18.21 11.56
CA PRO A 462 11.50 19.65 11.80
C PRO A 462 10.12 20.28 11.48
N LEU A 463 9.24 19.56 10.78
CA LEU A 463 7.99 20.15 10.24
C LEU A 463 6.88 20.07 11.30
N THR A 464 6.83 21.11 12.14
CA THR A 464 5.67 21.35 13.02
C THR A 464 4.53 22.03 12.25
N ALA A 465 3.33 22.09 12.84
CA ALA A 465 2.19 22.78 12.24
C ALA A 465 2.51 24.28 11.98
N GLU A 466 3.21 24.90 12.92
CA GLU A 466 3.64 26.31 12.83
C GLU A 466 4.66 26.50 11.70
N LYS A 467 5.67 25.61 11.60
CA LYS A 467 6.66 25.64 10.52
C LYS A 467 6.02 25.44 9.15
N MET A 468 5.02 24.56 9.06
CA MET A 468 4.28 24.34 7.80
C MET A 468 3.47 25.57 7.38
N VAL A 469 2.94 26.37 8.30
CA VAL A 469 2.29 27.66 7.96
C VAL A 469 3.31 28.62 7.30
N GLU A 470 4.51 28.73 7.87
CA GLU A 470 5.61 29.55 7.29
C GLU A 470 6.00 29.03 5.89
N VAL A 471 6.22 27.72 5.77
CA VAL A 471 6.58 27.06 4.50
C VAL A 471 5.51 27.30 3.43
N GLN A 472 4.24 27.16 3.78
CA GLN A 472 3.12 27.36 2.85
C GLN A 472 3.00 28.83 2.43
N ALA A 473 3.22 29.79 3.34
CA ALA A 473 3.19 31.21 3.04
C ALA A 473 4.32 31.59 2.05
N ALA A 474 5.54 31.15 2.32
CA ALA A 474 6.69 31.38 1.43
C ALA A 474 6.50 30.71 0.06
N ASN A 475 6.02 29.47 0.04
CA ASN A 475 5.74 28.75 -1.19
C ASN A 475 4.65 29.41 -2.05
N LYS A 476 3.65 30.03 -1.42
CA LYS A 476 2.60 30.79 -2.13
C LYS A 476 3.18 31.99 -2.87
N ILE A 477 4.04 32.77 -2.22
CA ILE A 477 4.73 33.91 -2.84
C ILE A 477 5.58 33.45 -4.02
N ARG A 478 6.43 32.43 -3.80
CA ARG A 478 7.31 31.89 -4.84
C ARG A 478 6.55 31.31 -6.05
N LYS A 479 5.40 30.64 -5.81
CA LYS A 479 4.51 30.15 -6.88
C LYS A 479 3.94 31.32 -7.72
N GLN A 480 3.59 32.45 -7.08
CA GLN A 480 3.10 33.64 -7.77
C GLN A 480 4.20 34.29 -8.60
N GLU A 481 5.41 34.40 -8.06
CA GLU A 481 6.58 34.93 -8.78
C GLU A 481 6.93 34.09 -10.01
N ASN A 482 6.97 32.74 -9.86
CA ASN A 482 7.22 31.83 -10.97
C ASN A 482 6.15 31.92 -12.06
N LEU A 483 4.87 32.08 -11.69
CA LEU A 483 3.77 32.25 -12.64
C LEU A 483 3.88 33.61 -13.38
N ALA A 484 4.24 34.66 -12.69
CA ALA A 484 4.47 35.99 -13.31
C ALA A 484 5.64 35.96 -14.29
N ALA A 485 6.75 35.28 -13.89
CA ALA A 485 7.92 35.15 -14.77
C ALA A 485 7.59 34.30 -16.01
N GLN A 486 6.81 33.24 -15.88
CA GLN A 486 6.36 32.38 -17.00
C GLN A 486 5.49 33.21 -17.97
N LYS A 487 4.51 33.96 -17.48
CA LYS A 487 3.66 34.82 -18.31
C LYS A 487 4.46 35.91 -19.05
N ALA A 488 5.44 36.50 -18.38
CA ALA A 488 6.33 37.48 -19.01
C ALA A 488 7.18 36.83 -20.12
N ALA A 489 7.70 35.64 -19.91
CA ALA A 489 8.44 34.88 -20.93
C ALA A 489 7.59 34.48 -22.13
N GLU A 490 6.35 34.06 -21.91
CA GLU A 490 5.37 33.72 -22.96
C GLU A 490 5.00 34.98 -23.78
N ALA A 491 4.78 36.13 -23.13
CA ALA A 491 4.51 37.41 -23.79
C ALA A 491 5.70 37.88 -24.63
N ALA A 492 6.92 37.72 -24.12
CA ALA A 492 8.16 38.06 -24.86
C ALA A 492 8.41 37.12 -26.05
N ALA A 493 8.02 35.84 -25.95
CA ALA A 493 8.08 34.89 -27.05
C ALA A 493 7.02 35.15 -28.15
N ALA A 494 5.83 35.59 -27.75
CA ALA A 494 4.76 35.97 -28.68
C ALA A 494 5.00 37.30 -29.41
N ALA A 495 5.89 38.14 -28.87
CA ALA A 495 6.29 39.44 -29.48
C ALA A 495 7.47 39.31 -30.46
N LYS A 496 8.10 38.14 -30.56
CA LYS A 496 9.12 37.79 -31.57
C LYS A 496 8.49 36.99 -32.73
#